data_8011eaf8279dc7182e632237caa5bb57
#
_entry.id   8011eaf8279dc7182e632237caa5bb57
#
_cell.length_a   1.000
_cell.length_b   1.000
_cell.length_c   1.000
_cell.angle_alpha   90.00
_cell.angle_beta   90.00
_cell.angle_gamma   90.00
#
_symmetry.space_group_name_H-M   'P 1'
#
loop_
_entity.id
_entity.type
_entity.pdbx_description
1 polymer ?
#
loop_
_entity_poly.entity_id
_entity_poly.type
_entity_poly.pdbx_seq_one_letter_code
_entity_poly.pdbx_strand_id
1 'polypeptide(L)'
;MKILSWNINGLISFVESKSYREIEKIDADIICLQETRTRRRLTTLSGYCHYFFPCEQDGLHGTLTLTKTEPLNVIFGFGVKELDAEGRVLLLRRLKLPKTVRNF
;
A
#
# COMPACT_ATOMS: atom_id res chain seq x y z
N MET A 1 3.06 7.54 15.28
CA MET A 1 2.65 6.90 14.02
C MET A 1 3.57 5.76 13.67
N LYS A 2 3.00 4.63 13.35
CA LYS A 2 3.76 3.46 12.87
C LYS A 2 3.61 3.33 11.37
N ILE A 3 4.71 3.17 10.68
CA ILE A 3 4.75 2.92 9.24
C ILE A 3 5.49 1.61 9.01
N LEU A 4 4.85 0.69 8.31
CA LEU A 4 5.44 -0.59 7.93
C LEU A 4 5.70 -0.59 6.42
N SER A 5 6.87 -1.03 6.03
CA SER A 5 7.21 -1.25 4.62
C SER A 5 7.73 -2.68 4.46
N TRP A 6 7.17 -3.41 3.52
CA TRP A 6 7.52 -4.83 3.33
C TRP A 6 7.39 -5.23 1.88
N ASN A 7 8.46 -5.81 1.34
CA ASN A 7 8.41 -6.47 0.04
C ASN A 7 7.81 -7.85 0.23
N ILE A 8 6.58 -8.05 -0.25
CA ILE A 8 5.83 -9.29 -0.01
C ILE A 8 6.04 -10.37 -1.06
N ASN A 9 6.74 -10.04 -2.13
CA ASN A 9 7.09 -11.00 -3.19
C ASN A 9 5.87 -11.79 -3.70
N GLY A 10 4.79 -11.09 -4.00
CA GLY A 10 3.56 -11.66 -4.51
C GLY A 10 2.40 -11.59 -3.54
N LEU A 11 1.37 -10.81 -3.89
CA LEU A 11 0.19 -10.63 -3.06
C LEU A 11 -0.62 -11.92 -2.91
N ILE A 12 -0.72 -12.72 -3.97
CA ILE A 12 -1.48 -13.96 -3.96
C ILE A 12 -0.90 -14.93 -2.92
N SER A 13 0.39 -15.21 -2.99
CA SER A 13 1.03 -16.10 -2.01
C SER A 13 1.05 -15.50 -0.60
N PHE A 14 1.18 -14.19 -0.48
CA PHE A 14 1.08 -13.49 0.79
C PHE A 14 -0.28 -13.73 1.46
N VAL A 15 -1.36 -13.68 0.70
CA VAL A 15 -2.71 -13.94 1.19
C VAL A 15 -2.90 -15.43 1.49
N GLU A 16 -2.51 -16.31 0.58
CA GLU A 16 -2.67 -17.77 0.72
C GLU A 16 -1.89 -18.32 1.91
N SER A 17 -0.68 -17.82 2.15
CA SER A 17 0.12 -18.23 3.30
C SER A 17 -0.35 -17.63 4.61
N LYS A 18 -1.31 -16.70 4.56
CA LYS A 18 -1.82 -15.97 5.72
C LYS A 18 -0.76 -15.09 6.40
N SER A 19 0.28 -14.71 5.67
CA SER A 19 1.34 -13.82 6.18
C SER A 19 0.81 -12.44 6.59
N TYR A 20 -0.36 -12.04 6.06
CA TYR A 20 -1.01 -10.79 6.46
C TYR A 20 -1.33 -10.75 7.97
N ARG A 21 -1.42 -11.90 8.62
CA ARG A 21 -1.66 -11.97 10.08
C ARG A 21 -0.54 -11.34 10.89
N GLU A 22 0.69 -11.41 10.39
CA GLU A 22 1.83 -10.75 11.05
C GLU A 22 1.69 -9.23 10.98
N ILE A 23 1.16 -8.72 9.86
CA ILE A 23 0.90 -7.30 9.70
C ILE A 23 -0.20 -6.84 10.67
N GLU A 24 -1.26 -7.61 10.83
CA GLU A 24 -2.34 -7.28 11.76
C GLU A 24 -1.83 -7.09 13.20
N LYS A 25 -0.87 -7.91 13.62
CA LYS A 25 -0.29 -7.82 14.95
C LYS A 25 0.49 -6.53 15.19
N ILE A 26 1.06 -5.97 14.13
CA ILE A 26 1.86 -4.75 14.22
C ILE A 26 0.96 -3.52 14.41
N ASP A 27 -0.24 -3.55 13.86
CA ASP A 27 -1.21 -2.46 13.95
C ASP A 27 -0.63 -1.11 13.48
N ALA A 28 0.02 -1.13 12.34
CA ALA A 28 0.61 0.08 11.77
C ALA A 28 -0.46 1.03 11.22
N ASP A 29 -0.17 2.32 11.23
CA ASP A 29 -1.06 3.34 10.68
C ASP A 29 -1.01 3.38 9.15
N ILE A 30 0.17 3.13 8.60
CA ILE A 30 0.41 3.07 7.16
C ILE A 30 1.22 1.81 6.86
N ILE A 31 0.78 1.09 5.83
CA ILE A 31 1.44 -0.14 5.39
C ILE A 31 1.76 0.00 3.90
N CYS A 32 3.04 -0.11 3.56
CA CYS A 32 3.50 -0.04 2.18
C CYS A 32 4.02 -1.42 1.76
N LEU A 33 3.32 -2.05 0.84
CA LEU A 33 3.67 -3.38 0.34
C LEU A 33 4.20 -3.26 -1.08
N GLN A 34 5.37 -3.83 -1.33
CA GLN A 34 6.01 -3.82 -2.64
C GLN A 34 5.95 -5.21 -3.27
N GLU A 35 6.09 -5.26 -4.58
CA GLU A 35 6.04 -6.47 -5.38
C GLU A 35 4.76 -7.27 -5.20
N THR A 36 3.62 -6.61 -5.46
CA THR A 36 2.32 -7.30 -5.41
C THR A 36 2.20 -8.37 -6.48
N ARG A 37 2.83 -8.18 -7.65
CA ARG A 37 2.95 -9.15 -8.74
C ARG A 37 1.63 -9.71 -9.24
N THR A 38 0.55 -8.95 -9.13
CA THR A 38 -0.77 -9.35 -9.63
C THR A 38 -1.59 -8.10 -9.93
N ARG A 39 -2.51 -8.24 -10.87
CA ARG A 39 -3.52 -7.20 -11.12
C ARG A 39 -4.81 -7.46 -10.35
N ARG A 40 -4.89 -8.58 -9.65
CA ARG A 40 -6.06 -8.93 -8.84
C ARG A 40 -6.07 -8.12 -7.55
N ARG A 41 -7.20 -7.51 -7.26
CA ARG A 41 -7.41 -6.85 -5.98
C ARG A 41 -7.78 -7.89 -4.94
N LEU A 42 -6.90 -8.06 -3.97
CA LEU A 42 -7.13 -8.95 -2.84
C LEU A 42 -7.12 -8.10 -1.57
N THR A 43 -8.18 -8.22 -0.79
CA THR A 43 -8.35 -7.43 0.43
C THR A 43 -8.48 -8.38 1.60
N THR A 44 -7.50 -8.39 2.49
CA THR A 44 -7.49 -9.25 3.67
C THR A 44 -7.42 -8.48 4.96
N LEU A 45 -6.98 -7.22 4.91
CA LEU A 45 -6.81 -6.38 6.09
C LEU A 45 -8.00 -5.43 6.20
N SER A 46 -8.92 -5.74 7.12
CA SER A 46 -10.04 -4.86 7.40
C SER A 46 -9.60 -3.66 8.23
N GLY A 47 -10.35 -2.57 8.14
CA GLY A 47 -10.05 -1.35 8.88
C GLY A 47 -9.02 -0.44 8.21
N TYR A 48 -8.59 -0.77 7.01
CA TYR A 48 -7.67 0.04 6.22
C TYR A 48 -8.30 0.49 4.91
N CYS A 49 -7.94 1.69 4.48
CA CYS A 49 -8.18 2.14 3.11
C CYS A 49 -7.09 1.53 2.22
N HIS A 50 -7.46 1.04 1.07
CA HIS A 50 -6.56 0.33 0.15
C HIS A 50 -6.30 1.15 -1.10
N TYR A 51 -5.02 1.34 -1.44
CA TYR A 51 -4.59 2.05 -2.65
C TYR A 51 -3.67 1.13 -3.43
N PHE A 52 -4.21 0.52 -4.47
CA PHE A 52 -3.56 -0.51 -5.25
C PHE A 52 -3.09 0.05 -6.59
N PHE A 53 -1.79 -0.07 -6.85
CA PHE A 53 -1.19 0.37 -8.10
C PHE A 53 -0.42 -0.78 -8.73
N PRO A 54 -1.11 -1.65 -9.50
CA PRO A 54 -0.46 -2.80 -10.12
C PRO A 54 0.40 -2.39 -11.32
N CYS A 55 1.38 -3.23 -11.65
CA CYS A 55 2.07 -3.13 -12.92
C CYS A 55 1.09 -3.41 -14.06
N GLU A 56 1.25 -2.77 -15.21
CA GLU A 56 0.43 -3.05 -16.38
C GLU A 56 0.59 -4.50 -16.84
N GLN A 57 1.80 -5.04 -16.72
CA GLN A 57 2.06 -6.44 -16.99
C GLN A 57 1.80 -7.27 -15.74
N ASP A 58 0.84 -8.19 -15.82
CA ASP A 58 0.52 -9.07 -14.71
C ASP A 58 1.72 -9.96 -14.35
N GLY A 59 1.86 -10.25 -13.06
CA GLY A 59 2.95 -11.10 -12.56
C GLY A 59 4.22 -10.36 -12.18
N LEU A 60 4.32 -9.07 -12.45
CA LEU A 60 5.51 -8.24 -12.15
C LEU A 60 5.16 -7.05 -11.26
N HIS A 61 6.12 -6.60 -10.48
CA HIS A 61 6.11 -5.34 -9.74
C HIS A 61 4.79 -5.04 -9.01
N GLY A 62 4.43 -3.77 -8.91
CA GLY A 62 3.18 -3.31 -8.29
C GLY A 62 3.33 -2.98 -6.81
N THR A 63 2.52 -2.03 -6.36
CA THR A 63 2.51 -1.58 -4.96
C THR A 63 1.10 -1.56 -4.42
N LEU A 64 0.97 -1.78 -3.12
CA LEU A 64 -0.28 -1.65 -2.37
C LEU A 64 0.03 -0.87 -1.10
N THR A 65 -0.69 0.23 -0.91
CA THR A 65 -0.58 1.02 0.31
C THR A 65 -1.90 0.98 1.06
N LEU A 66 -1.82 0.74 2.35
CA LEU A 66 -2.96 0.68 3.25
C LEU A 66 -2.81 1.75 4.31
N THR A 67 -3.89 2.45 4.60
CA THR A 67 -3.89 3.50 5.62
C THR A 67 -5.10 3.34 6.52
N LYS A 68 -4.94 3.61 7.81
CA LYS A 68 -6.08 3.64 8.74
C LYS A 68 -6.96 4.86 8.49
N THR A 69 -6.35 5.97 8.11
CA THR A 69 -7.05 7.23 7.85
C THR A 69 -7.04 7.51 6.36
N GLU A 70 -8.17 7.93 5.83
CA GLU A 70 -8.29 8.30 4.42
C GLU A 70 -7.41 9.50 4.11
N PRO A 71 -6.53 9.43 3.09
CA PRO A 71 -5.70 10.57 2.70
C PRO A 71 -6.53 11.65 1.99
N LEU A 72 -6.01 12.88 1.96
CA LEU A 72 -6.66 13.99 1.26
C LEU A 72 -6.75 13.73 -0.23
N ASN A 73 -5.70 13.17 -0.81
CA ASN A 73 -5.71 12.71 -2.20
C ASN A 73 -4.65 11.64 -2.41
N VAL A 74 -4.81 10.92 -3.50
CA VAL A 74 -3.88 9.86 -3.91
C VAL A 74 -3.51 10.11 -5.36
N ILE A 75 -2.21 10.06 -5.64
CA ILE A 75 -1.70 10.17 -7.01
C ILE A 75 -1.00 8.87 -7.36
N PHE A 76 -1.45 8.24 -8.44
CA PHE A 76 -0.88 6.99 -8.94
C PHE A 76 0.22 7.32 -9.94
N GLY A 77 1.49 7.10 -9.52
CA GLY A 77 2.63 7.45 -10.33
C GLY A 77 3.13 8.88 -10.09
N PHE A 78 4.09 9.31 -10.88
CA PHE A 78 4.63 10.67 -10.81
C PHE A 78 4.82 11.32 -12.19
N GLY A 79 4.10 10.83 -13.19
CA GLY A 79 4.00 11.47 -14.48
C GLY A 79 4.99 10.97 -15.54
N VAL A 80 5.75 9.92 -15.25
CA VAL A 80 6.67 9.29 -16.21
C VAL A 80 6.08 7.97 -16.66
N LYS A 81 5.55 7.93 -17.87
CA LYS A 81 4.77 6.81 -18.39
C LYS A 81 5.47 5.45 -18.25
N GLU A 82 6.74 5.38 -18.61
CA GLU A 82 7.50 4.13 -18.58
C GLU A 82 7.67 3.59 -17.15
N LEU A 83 7.83 4.48 -16.18
CA LEU A 83 7.96 4.11 -14.78
C LEU A 83 6.62 3.82 -14.14
N ASP A 84 5.60 4.59 -14.51
CA ASP A 84 4.26 4.44 -13.94
C ASP A 84 3.60 3.14 -14.41
N ALA A 85 3.95 2.65 -15.59
CA ALA A 85 3.48 1.37 -16.09
C ALA A 85 3.88 0.19 -15.19
N GLU A 86 4.93 0.34 -14.40
CA GLU A 86 5.39 -0.69 -13.48
C GLU A 86 4.67 -0.68 -12.12
N GLY A 87 3.84 0.34 -11.85
CA GLY A 87 3.12 0.43 -10.58
C GLY A 87 4.03 0.60 -9.38
N ARG A 88 4.99 1.52 -9.45
CA ARG A 88 6.01 1.66 -8.41
C ARG A 88 5.79 2.81 -7.46
N VAL A 89 5.16 3.89 -7.91
CA VAL A 89 5.04 5.11 -7.11
C VAL A 89 3.59 5.42 -6.82
N LEU A 90 3.27 5.51 -5.55
CA LEU A 90 1.98 5.96 -5.03
C LEU A 90 2.24 7.13 -4.10
N LEU A 91 1.67 8.27 -4.42
CA LEU A 91 1.80 9.45 -3.58
C LEU A 91 0.49 9.68 -2.84
N LEU A 92 0.56 9.65 -1.52
CA LEU A 92 -0.58 9.90 -0.66
C LEU A 92 -0.37 11.19 0.12
N ARG A 93 -1.32 12.11 -0.01
CA ARG A 93 -1.30 13.33 0.76
C ARG A 93 -2.11 13.13 2.04
N ARG A 94 -1.46 13.31 3.16
CA ARG A 94 -2.07 13.06 4.47
C ARG A 94 -3.13 14.09 4.80
N LEU A 95 -4.08 13.64 5.60
CA LEU A 95 -5.02 14.53 6.26
C LEU A 95 -4.28 15.46 7.23
N LYS A 96 -4.89 16.62 7.48
CA LYS A 96 -4.42 17.53 8.51
C LYS A 96 -4.37 16.78 9.83
N LEU A 97 -3.23 16.86 10.52
CA LEU A 97 -3.07 16.23 11.81
C LEU A 97 -4.07 16.81 12.83
N PRO A 98 -4.66 15.96 13.70
CA PRO A 98 -5.46 16.46 14.80
C PRO A 98 -4.67 17.44 15.64
N LYS A 99 -5.36 18.42 16.24
CA LYS A 99 -4.70 19.44 17.08
C LYS A 99 -3.93 18.85 18.26
N THR A 100 -4.33 17.67 18.70
CA THR A 100 -3.68 16.95 19.80
C THR A 100 -2.41 16.23 19.39
N VAL A 101 -2.16 16.10 18.09
CA VAL A 101 -0.95 15.44 17.56
C VAL A 101 0.12 16.51 17.32
N ARG A 102 1.26 16.34 17.96
CA ARG A 102 2.38 17.26 17.78
C ARG A 102 3.18 16.92 16.55
N ASN A 103 3.64 17.95 15.87
CA ASN A 103 4.61 17.78 14.79
C ASN A 103 6.00 17.61 15.42
N PHE A 104 6.60 16.50 15.18
CA PHE A 104 7.92 16.20 15.68
C PHE A 104 8.97 16.34 14.60
#